data_3f48384f8875b847deaf9360aaa0b9b9
#
_entry.id   3f48384f8875b847deaf9360aaa0b9b9
#
_cell.length_a   1.000
_cell.length_b   1.000
_cell.length_c   1.000
_cell.angle_alpha   90.00
_cell.angle_beta   90.00
_cell.angle_gamma   90.00
#
_symmetry.space_group_name_H-M   'P 1'
#
loop_
_entity.id
_entity.type
_entity.pdbx_description
1 polymer ?
#
loop_
_entity_poly.entity_id
_entity_poly.type
_entity_poly.pdbx_seq_one_letter_code
_entity_poly.pdbx_strand_id
1 'polypeptide(L)'
;MTAVLCDMDGVIISSEAHWKRHESEDIYPKVVPDQEVPPEETTGMYYREIYDYLDDNYGAAISQEEFLELFEAAGRQIYGEEADIVAGVPELLRDVRADGHGISLVTSSPHHWIDVVLDRFELEDDFDAIVSAADVEAGKPAPDVYQRAGRLAGEDPADCIAIEDSTNGASAAKAAGAFTIGFTGVHNGIDRSIPDVVAEDIDELRELLVERL
;
A
#
# COMPACT_ATOMS: atom_id res chain seq x y z
N MET A 1 -22.56 1.25 -8.17
CA MET A 1 -22.24 1.16 -6.72
C MET A 1 -20.78 1.57 -6.64
N THR A 2 -20.41 2.56 -5.84
CA THR A 2 -19.01 3.01 -5.77
C THR A 2 -18.20 1.98 -4.98
N ALA A 3 -17.02 1.59 -5.44
CA ALA A 3 -16.12 0.73 -4.70
C ALA A 3 -14.99 1.54 -4.06
N VAL A 4 -14.58 1.16 -2.84
CA VAL A 4 -13.43 1.72 -2.14
C VAL A 4 -12.25 0.79 -2.33
N LEU A 5 -11.13 1.33 -2.82
CA LEU A 5 -9.90 0.62 -3.12
C LEU A 5 -8.85 1.06 -2.08
N CYS A 6 -8.66 0.24 -1.03
CA CYS A 6 -7.78 0.57 0.09
C CYS A 6 -6.39 0.00 -0.12
N ASP A 7 -5.35 0.81 0.03
CA ASP A 7 -4.02 0.27 0.26
C ASP A 7 -3.94 -0.42 1.63
N MET A 8 -2.93 -1.25 1.84
CA MET A 8 -2.71 -1.99 3.08
C MET A 8 -1.76 -1.24 4.02
N ASP A 9 -0.54 -1.02 3.55
CA ASP A 9 0.55 -0.48 4.33
C ASP A 9 0.36 1.04 4.53
N GLY A 10 0.35 1.52 5.77
CA GLY A 10 0.08 2.93 6.06
C GLY A 10 -1.39 3.37 5.98
N VAL A 11 -2.29 2.49 5.52
CA VAL A 11 -3.76 2.75 5.49
C VAL A 11 -4.50 1.80 6.43
N ILE A 12 -4.39 0.48 6.23
CA ILE A 12 -5.03 -0.53 7.07
C ILE A 12 -4.17 -0.84 8.29
N ILE A 13 -2.86 -0.94 8.10
CA ILE A 13 -1.87 -1.25 9.14
C ILE A 13 -0.75 -0.21 9.17
N SER A 14 -0.16 -0.01 10.36
CA SER A 14 0.94 0.93 10.60
C SER A 14 2.31 0.28 10.39
N SER A 15 2.61 -0.16 9.16
CA SER A 15 3.85 -0.88 8.84
C SER A 15 5.00 0.02 8.37
N GLU A 16 4.71 1.21 7.83
CA GLU A 16 5.66 2.08 7.15
C GLU A 16 6.90 2.47 7.99
N ALA A 17 6.71 2.79 9.28
CA ALA A 17 7.82 3.12 10.16
C ALA A 17 8.76 1.92 10.41
N HIS A 18 8.21 0.71 10.42
CA HIS A 18 8.96 -0.53 10.57
C HIS A 18 9.72 -0.85 9.29
N TRP A 19 9.08 -0.75 8.11
CA TRP A 19 9.74 -0.90 6.81
C TRP A 19 10.91 0.06 6.69
N LYS A 20 10.70 1.36 6.92
CA LYS A 20 11.74 2.38 6.86
C LYS A 20 12.93 2.04 7.76
N ARG A 21 12.69 1.52 8.96
CA ARG A 21 13.77 1.10 9.87
C ARG A 21 14.53 -0.10 9.30
N HIS A 22 13.84 -1.18 8.89
CA HIS A 22 14.48 -2.36 8.33
C HIS A 22 15.26 -2.05 7.05
N GLU A 23 14.70 -1.23 6.18
CA GLU A 23 15.36 -0.80 4.94
C GLU A 23 16.64 0.01 5.25
N SER A 24 16.55 1.03 6.10
CA SER A 24 17.66 1.94 6.36
C SER A 24 18.75 1.33 7.24
N GLU A 25 18.40 0.46 8.19
CA GLU A 25 19.34 -0.08 9.17
C GLU A 25 19.88 -1.45 8.78
N ASP A 26 19.07 -2.31 8.14
CA ASP A 26 19.39 -3.72 7.94
C ASP A 26 19.56 -4.13 6.47
N ILE A 27 18.81 -3.52 5.53
CA ILE A 27 18.74 -3.97 4.13
C ILE A 27 19.64 -3.10 3.25
N TYR A 28 19.34 -1.81 3.09
CA TYR A 28 20.05 -0.93 2.17
C TYR A 28 21.54 -0.79 2.45
N PRO A 29 22.06 -0.80 3.70
CA PRO A 29 23.49 -0.83 3.97
C PRO A 29 24.21 -2.07 3.43
N LYS A 30 23.51 -3.17 3.17
CA LYS A 30 24.06 -4.37 2.54
C LYS A 30 23.94 -4.33 1.02
N VAL A 31 22.86 -3.75 0.52
CA VAL A 31 22.55 -3.69 -0.92
C VAL A 31 23.40 -2.60 -1.59
N VAL A 32 23.46 -1.41 -1.00
CA VAL A 32 24.16 -0.21 -1.53
C VAL A 32 25.00 0.45 -0.44
N PRO A 33 26.08 -0.22 0.03
CA PRO A 33 26.78 0.09 1.29
C PRO A 33 27.37 1.49 1.40
N ASP A 34 27.64 2.16 0.30
CA ASP A 34 28.30 3.47 0.27
C ASP A 34 27.36 4.61 -0.15
N GLN A 35 26.05 4.36 -0.19
CA GLN A 35 25.06 5.30 -0.71
C GLN A 35 23.83 5.37 0.22
N GLU A 36 23.20 6.53 0.24
CA GLU A 36 21.94 6.76 0.92
C GLU A 36 20.79 6.71 -0.10
N VAL A 37 19.81 5.84 0.13
CA VAL A 37 18.60 5.75 -0.69
C VAL A 37 17.50 6.56 -0.02
N PRO A 38 16.99 7.61 -0.67
CA PRO A 38 15.83 8.35 -0.15
C PRO A 38 14.62 7.43 -0.03
N PRO A 39 13.95 7.37 1.14
CA PRO A 39 12.81 6.48 1.33
C PRO A 39 11.69 6.68 0.30
N GLU A 40 11.45 7.92 -0.14
CA GLU A 40 10.42 8.27 -1.11
C GLU A 40 10.62 7.64 -2.49
N GLU A 41 11.81 7.16 -2.81
CA GLU A 41 12.10 6.52 -4.09
C GLU A 41 11.54 5.10 -4.17
N THR A 42 11.44 4.42 -3.03
CA THR A 42 11.07 3.00 -2.98
C THR A 42 9.77 2.72 -2.22
N THR A 43 9.32 3.64 -1.35
CA THR A 43 8.07 3.49 -0.60
C THR A 43 6.88 3.26 -1.54
N GLY A 44 6.09 2.22 -1.25
CA GLY A 44 4.92 1.83 -2.04
C GLY A 44 5.24 1.02 -3.30
N MET A 45 6.51 0.73 -3.61
CA MET A 45 6.89 -0.16 -4.71
C MET A 45 6.75 -1.64 -4.32
N TYR A 46 6.62 -2.49 -5.34
CA TYR A 46 6.71 -3.94 -5.15
C TYR A 46 8.16 -4.34 -4.85
N TYR A 47 8.40 -5.07 -3.75
CA TYR A 47 9.75 -5.35 -3.25
C TYR A 47 10.68 -6.03 -4.27
N ARG A 48 10.14 -6.80 -5.24
CA ARG A 48 10.94 -7.39 -6.31
C ARG A 48 11.43 -6.36 -7.31
N GLU A 49 10.67 -5.30 -7.54
CA GLU A 49 11.03 -4.20 -8.43
C GLU A 49 12.02 -3.24 -7.75
N ILE A 50 12.02 -3.18 -6.40
CA ILE A 50 12.99 -2.38 -5.63
C ILE A 50 14.42 -2.84 -5.91
N TYR A 51 14.67 -4.15 -6.03
CA TYR A 51 16.02 -4.63 -6.35
C TYR A 51 16.51 -4.10 -7.70
N ASP A 52 15.70 -4.23 -8.74
CA ASP A 52 16.05 -3.77 -10.08
C ASP A 52 16.26 -2.26 -10.10
N TYR A 53 15.42 -1.51 -9.37
CA TYR A 53 15.59 -0.06 -9.17
C TYR A 53 16.91 0.29 -8.48
N LEU A 54 17.27 -0.41 -7.41
CA LEU A 54 18.52 -0.17 -6.66
C LEU A 54 19.75 -0.56 -7.49
N ASP A 55 19.70 -1.65 -8.23
CA ASP A 55 20.80 -2.08 -9.10
C ASP A 55 21.03 -1.09 -10.23
N ASP A 56 19.97 -0.64 -10.91
CA ASP A 56 20.04 0.29 -12.04
C ASP A 56 20.52 1.70 -11.61
N ASN A 57 20.12 2.20 -10.44
CA ASN A 57 20.39 3.57 -10.02
C ASN A 57 21.61 3.70 -9.11
N TYR A 58 21.93 2.66 -8.31
CA TYR A 58 22.93 2.70 -7.27
C TYR A 58 24.01 1.61 -7.43
N GLY A 59 23.71 0.54 -8.14
CA GLY A 59 24.59 -0.62 -8.29
C GLY A 59 24.57 -1.52 -7.06
N ALA A 60 23.79 -2.59 -7.11
CA ALA A 60 23.63 -3.53 -6.00
C ALA A 60 24.94 -4.31 -5.73
N ALA A 61 25.34 -4.38 -4.46
CA ALA A 61 26.52 -5.13 -3.99
C ALA A 61 26.21 -6.60 -3.66
N ILE A 62 24.93 -6.99 -3.59
CA ILE A 62 24.47 -8.35 -3.32
C ILE A 62 23.60 -8.85 -4.47
N SER A 63 23.35 -10.16 -4.53
CA SER A 63 22.47 -10.75 -5.54
C SER A 63 20.99 -10.44 -5.22
N GLN A 64 20.14 -10.55 -6.26
CA GLN A 64 18.70 -10.42 -6.08
C GLN A 64 18.14 -11.49 -5.12
N GLU A 65 18.68 -12.70 -5.13
CA GLU A 65 18.27 -13.77 -4.20
C GLU A 65 18.55 -13.38 -2.74
N GLU A 66 19.75 -12.87 -2.43
CA GLU A 66 20.10 -12.38 -1.10
C GLU A 66 19.24 -11.19 -0.67
N PHE A 67 18.96 -10.26 -1.59
CA PHE A 67 18.05 -9.14 -1.34
C PHE A 67 16.64 -9.62 -0.97
N LEU A 68 16.08 -10.54 -1.75
CA LEU A 68 14.74 -11.09 -1.50
C LEU A 68 14.68 -11.82 -0.15
N GLU A 69 15.73 -12.54 0.24
CA GLU A 69 15.81 -13.18 1.57
C GLU A 69 15.75 -12.15 2.72
N LEU A 70 16.41 -11.00 2.56
CA LEU A 70 16.37 -9.92 3.55
C LEU A 70 14.96 -9.32 3.66
N PHE A 71 14.33 -9.03 2.54
CA PHE A 71 12.97 -8.50 2.51
C PHE A 71 11.94 -9.49 3.08
N GLU A 72 12.07 -10.78 2.73
CA GLU A 72 11.20 -11.84 3.28
C GLU A 72 11.35 -12.00 4.80
N ALA A 73 12.56 -11.84 5.32
CA ALA A 73 12.79 -11.88 6.76
C ALA A 73 12.16 -10.67 7.47
N ALA A 74 12.35 -9.47 6.90
CA ALA A 74 11.77 -8.23 7.42
C ALA A 74 10.23 -8.28 7.36
N GLY A 75 9.63 -8.66 6.23
CA GLY A 75 8.18 -8.76 6.07
C GLY A 75 7.55 -9.70 7.07
N ARG A 76 8.13 -10.88 7.31
CA ARG A 76 7.63 -11.81 8.35
C ARG A 76 7.64 -11.20 9.74
N GLN A 77 8.66 -10.43 10.09
CA GLN A 77 8.75 -9.78 11.39
C GLN A 77 7.76 -8.62 11.49
N ILE A 78 7.70 -7.76 10.47
CA ILE A 78 6.82 -6.59 10.46
C ILE A 78 5.36 -7.03 10.55
N TYR A 79 4.89 -7.85 9.61
CA TYR A 79 3.48 -8.24 9.54
C TYR A 79 3.06 -9.22 10.62
N GLY A 80 3.98 -10.10 11.04
CA GLY A 80 3.70 -11.07 12.09
C GLY A 80 3.72 -10.50 13.51
N GLU A 81 4.55 -9.48 13.77
CA GLU A 81 4.85 -9.07 15.15
C GLU A 81 4.79 -7.56 15.39
N GLU A 82 5.26 -6.71 14.45
CA GLU A 82 5.54 -5.30 14.72
C GLU A 82 4.41 -4.35 14.32
N ALA A 83 3.81 -4.54 13.13
CA ALA A 83 2.76 -3.67 12.65
C ALA A 83 1.48 -3.83 13.47
N ASP A 84 0.78 -2.73 13.69
CA ASP A 84 -0.53 -2.70 14.33
C ASP A 84 -1.61 -2.26 13.34
N ILE A 85 -2.87 -2.64 13.60
CA ILE A 85 -4.00 -2.13 12.84
C ILE A 85 -4.18 -0.63 13.13
N VAL A 86 -4.46 0.15 12.09
CA VAL A 86 -4.70 1.59 12.26
C VAL A 86 -6.03 1.80 12.99
N ALA A 87 -5.96 2.57 14.08
CA ALA A 87 -7.12 2.80 14.94
C ALA A 87 -8.29 3.45 14.17
N GLY A 88 -9.48 2.87 14.29
CA GLY A 88 -10.70 3.33 13.63
C GLY A 88 -10.91 2.74 12.22
N VAL A 89 -9.92 2.07 11.62
CA VAL A 89 -10.07 1.42 10.31
C VAL A 89 -11.08 0.28 10.33
N PRO A 90 -11.11 -0.63 11.32
CA PRO A 90 -12.13 -1.68 11.34
C PRO A 90 -13.57 -1.13 11.40
N GLU A 91 -13.76 -0.02 12.11
CA GLU A 91 -15.03 0.69 12.15
C GLU A 91 -15.37 1.31 10.79
N LEU A 92 -14.39 1.93 10.14
CA LEU A 92 -14.56 2.56 8.82
C LEU A 92 -14.97 1.52 7.77
N LEU A 93 -14.29 0.38 7.71
CA LEU A 93 -14.59 -0.70 6.77
C LEU A 93 -16.04 -1.21 6.98
N ARG A 94 -16.43 -1.42 8.24
CA ARG A 94 -17.80 -1.84 8.58
C ARG A 94 -18.85 -0.83 8.16
N ASP A 95 -18.60 0.47 8.34
CA ASP A 95 -19.53 1.53 7.95
C ASP A 95 -19.71 1.58 6.43
N VAL A 96 -18.61 1.54 5.67
CA VAL A 96 -18.63 1.50 4.19
C VAL A 96 -19.45 0.29 3.68
N ARG A 97 -19.24 -0.89 4.26
CA ARG A 97 -20.01 -2.09 3.90
C ARG A 97 -21.48 -2.00 4.30
N ALA A 98 -21.78 -1.43 5.47
CA ALA A 98 -23.16 -1.23 5.94
C ALA A 98 -23.97 -0.32 5.02
N ASP A 99 -23.31 0.66 4.39
CA ASP A 99 -23.91 1.56 3.40
C ASP A 99 -24.03 0.92 2.00
N GLY A 100 -23.58 -0.33 1.85
CA GLY A 100 -23.76 -1.14 0.63
C GLY A 100 -22.66 -0.94 -0.42
N HIS A 101 -21.51 -0.41 -0.05
CA HIS A 101 -20.36 -0.23 -0.92
C HIS A 101 -19.38 -1.39 -0.82
N GLY A 102 -18.75 -1.75 -1.94
CA GLY A 102 -17.72 -2.77 -2.01
C GLY A 102 -16.37 -2.23 -1.56
N ILE A 103 -15.53 -3.10 -0.96
CA ILE A 103 -14.18 -2.75 -0.55
C ILE A 103 -13.19 -3.75 -1.16
N SER A 104 -12.13 -3.23 -1.78
CA SER A 104 -11.02 -4.04 -2.27
C SER A 104 -9.72 -3.63 -1.59
N LEU A 105 -8.92 -4.61 -1.20
CA LEU A 105 -7.54 -4.40 -0.76
C LEU A 105 -6.63 -4.35 -1.97
N VAL A 106 -5.78 -3.31 -2.09
CA VAL A 106 -4.91 -3.07 -3.26
C VAL A 106 -3.51 -2.72 -2.80
N THR A 107 -2.61 -3.69 -2.77
CA THR A 107 -1.30 -3.55 -2.12
C THR A 107 -0.13 -3.97 -3.00
N SER A 108 1.05 -3.42 -2.72
CA SER A 108 2.31 -3.89 -3.28
C SER A 108 2.85 -5.15 -2.58
N SER A 109 2.27 -5.55 -1.45
CA SER A 109 2.68 -6.73 -0.70
C SER A 109 2.27 -8.04 -1.40
N PRO A 110 3.09 -9.10 -1.36
CA PRO A 110 2.74 -10.42 -1.90
C PRO A 110 1.68 -11.12 -1.05
N HIS A 111 0.94 -12.03 -1.66
CA HIS A 111 -0.20 -12.73 -1.01
C HIS A 111 0.14 -13.34 0.34
N HIS A 112 1.30 -13.98 0.51
CA HIS A 112 1.67 -14.61 1.78
C HIS A 112 1.90 -13.61 2.93
N TRP A 113 2.20 -12.34 2.66
CA TRP A 113 2.22 -11.29 3.69
C TRP A 113 0.80 -10.74 3.95
N ILE A 114 0.00 -10.62 2.89
CA ILE A 114 -1.42 -10.24 3.01
C ILE A 114 -2.14 -11.24 3.91
N ASP A 115 -1.97 -12.54 3.67
CA ASP A 115 -2.59 -13.61 4.47
C ASP A 115 -2.22 -13.49 5.96
N VAL A 116 -0.95 -13.17 6.28
CA VAL A 116 -0.52 -12.95 7.68
C VAL A 116 -1.25 -11.77 8.32
N VAL A 117 -1.42 -10.66 7.58
CA VAL A 117 -2.13 -9.47 8.09
C VAL A 117 -3.61 -9.77 8.31
N LEU A 118 -4.26 -10.36 7.32
CA LEU A 118 -5.69 -10.65 7.38
C LEU A 118 -6.02 -11.62 8.51
N ASP A 119 -5.24 -12.71 8.65
CA ASP A 119 -5.41 -13.69 9.73
C ASP A 119 -5.16 -13.05 11.12
N ARG A 120 -4.08 -12.27 11.25
CA ARG A 120 -3.71 -11.66 12.54
C ARG A 120 -4.75 -10.65 13.06
N PHE A 121 -5.37 -9.89 12.15
CA PHE A 121 -6.32 -8.85 12.51
C PHE A 121 -7.79 -9.21 12.24
N GLU A 122 -8.06 -10.46 11.83
CA GLU A 122 -9.40 -10.99 11.55
C GLU A 122 -10.16 -10.16 10.50
N LEU A 123 -9.47 -9.79 9.38
CA LEU A 123 -9.98 -8.92 8.32
C LEU A 123 -10.38 -9.66 7.03
N GLU A 124 -10.34 -11.01 7.01
CA GLU A 124 -10.56 -11.81 5.79
C GLU A 124 -11.92 -11.56 5.15
N ASP A 125 -12.95 -11.32 5.95
CA ASP A 125 -14.33 -11.07 5.50
C ASP A 125 -14.62 -9.59 5.18
N ASP A 126 -13.66 -8.68 5.41
CA ASP A 126 -13.87 -7.24 5.21
C ASP A 126 -13.65 -6.78 3.77
N PHE A 127 -13.02 -7.61 2.93
CA PHE A 127 -12.70 -7.26 1.55
C PHE A 127 -13.43 -8.18 0.54
N ASP A 128 -14.07 -7.58 -0.48
CA ASP A 128 -14.73 -8.29 -1.57
C ASP A 128 -13.72 -8.79 -2.61
N ALA A 129 -12.57 -8.12 -2.72
CA ALA A 129 -11.45 -8.52 -3.56
C ALA A 129 -10.11 -8.11 -2.94
N ILE A 130 -9.08 -8.89 -3.24
CA ILE A 130 -7.70 -8.63 -2.85
C ILE A 130 -6.85 -8.61 -4.12
N VAL A 131 -6.07 -7.53 -4.30
CA VAL A 131 -5.15 -7.36 -5.43
C VAL A 131 -3.75 -7.07 -4.91
N SER A 132 -2.83 -7.96 -5.22
CA SER A 132 -1.41 -7.82 -4.97
C SER A 132 -0.67 -7.32 -6.21
N ALA A 133 0.46 -6.64 -6.05
CA ALA A 133 1.37 -6.37 -7.16
C ALA A 133 1.86 -7.66 -7.84
N ALA A 134 1.86 -8.79 -7.14
CA ALA A 134 2.17 -10.10 -7.72
C ALA A 134 1.13 -10.59 -8.77
N ASP A 135 -0.04 -9.96 -8.85
CA ASP A 135 -1.13 -10.33 -9.77
C ASP A 135 -1.09 -9.58 -11.10
N VAL A 136 -0.17 -8.64 -11.26
CA VAL A 136 -0.10 -7.71 -12.41
C VAL A 136 1.29 -7.71 -13.04
N GLU A 137 1.41 -7.07 -14.20
CA GLU A 137 2.67 -7.00 -14.92
C GLU A 137 3.61 -5.94 -14.33
N ALA A 138 3.05 -4.81 -13.89
CA ALA A 138 3.80 -3.73 -13.26
C ALA A 138 3.14 -3.28 -11.94
N GLY A 139 3.95 -3.14 -10.89
CA GLY A 139 3.53 -2.62 -9.59
C GLY A 139 3.34 -1.09 -9.59
N LYS A 140 2.93 -0.53 -8.44
CA LYS A 140 2.86 0.92 -8.24
C LYS A 140 4.24 1.57 -8.52
N PRO A 141 4.34 2.66 -9.27
CA PRO A 141 3.30 3.63 -9.63
C PRO A 141 2.53 3.31 -10.92
N ALA A 142 2.71 2.15 -11.57
CA ALA A 142 1.86 1.76 -12.69
C ALA A 142 0.40 1.54 -12.25
N PRO A 143 -0.60 1.81 -13.11
CA PRO A 143 -2.01 1.76 -12.74
C PRO A 143 -2.60 0.35 -12.61
N ASP A 144 -1.84 -0.67 -12.91
CA ASP A 144 -2.29 -2.05 -13.19
C ASP A 144 -3.05 -2.66 -12.01
N VAL A 145 -2.57 -2.46 -10.76
CA VAL A 145 -3.23 -2.98 -9.56
C VAL A 145 -4.61 -2.35 -9.36
N TYR A 146 -4.73 -1.03 -9.56
CA TYR A 146 -6.00 -0.30 -9.42
C TYR A 146 -6.97 -0.61 -10.56
N GLN A 147 -6.48 -0.73 -11.79
CA GLN A 147 -7.29 -1.19 -12.93
C GLN A 147 -7.81 -2.62 -12.72
N ARG A 148 -6.99 -3.50 -12.14
CA ARG A 148 -7.41 -4.85 -11.79
C ARG A 148 -8.46 -4.83 -10.68
N ALA A 149 -8.27 -4.02 -9.63
CA ALA A 149 -9.21 -3.90 -8.52
C ALA A 149 -10.58 -3.39 -8.98
N GLY A 150 -10.65 -2.35 -9.80
CA GLY A 150 -11.89 -1.86 -10.39
C GLY A 150 -12.61 -2.96 -11.18
N ARG A 151 -11.87 -3.69 -12.05
CA ARG A 151 -12.46 -4.83 -12.78
C ARG A 151 -13.03 -5.92 -11.88
N LEU A 152 -12.37 -6.26 -10.76
CA LEU A 152 -12.86 -7.25 -9.80
C LEU A 152 -14.08 -6.75 -9.02
N ALA A 153 -14.11 -5.47 -8.70
CA ALA A 153 -15.27 -4.82 -8.09
C ALA A 153 -16.46 -4.66 -9.06
N GLY A 154 -16.24 -4.91 -10.37
CA GLY A 154 -17.27 -4.72 -11.41
C GLY A 154 -17.51 -3.26 -11.78
N GLU A 155 -16.56 -2.36 -11.48
CA GLU A 155 -16.64 -0.92 -11.67
C GLU A 155 -15.51 -0.41 -12.57
N ASP A 156 -15.70 0.76 -13.21
CA ASP A 156 -14.61 1.49 -13.83
C ASP A 156 -13.77 2.13 -12.70
N PRO A 157 -12.44 2.09 -12.75
CA PRO A 157 -11.63 2.79 -11.75
C PRO A 157 -12.02 4.27 -11.55
N ALA A 158 -12.51 4.94 -12.60
CA ALA A 158 -12.98 6.32 -12.52
C ALA A 158 -14.23 6.50 -11.64
N ASP A 159 -14.97 5.44 -11.37
CA ASP A 159 -16.13 5.41 -10.48
C ASP A 159 -15.78 4.87 -9.08
N CYS A 160 -14.48 4.62 -8.81
CA CYS A 160 -13.95 4.15 -7.54
C CYS A 160 -13.27 5.26 -6.73
N ILE A 161 -13.17 5.04 -5.42
CA ILE A 161 -12.39 5.87 -4.51
C ILE A 161 -11.19 5.06 -4.05
N ALA A 162 -9.97 5.57 -4.27
CA ALA A 162 -8.74 4.98 -3.75
C ALA A 162 -8.30 5.70 -2.46
N ILE A 163 -7.81 4.94 -1.48
CA ILE A 163 -7.19 5.46 -0.26
C ILE A 163 -5.73 5.00 -0.26
N GLU A 164 -4.82 5.96 -0.17
CA GLU A 164 -3.39 5.77 -0.33
C GLU A 164 -2.56 6.67 0.59
N ASP A 165 -1.42 6.19 1.05
CA ASP A 165 -0.50 6.90 1.94
C ASP A 165 0.84 7.24 1.28
N SER A 166 1.13 6.64 0.11
CA SER A 166 2.40 6.76 -0.62
C SER A 166 2.27 7.55 -1.92
N THR A 167 3.39 8.17 -2.33
CA THR A 167 3.49 8.89 -3.62
C THR A 167 3.32 7.93 -4.80
N ASN A 168 3.94 6.77 -4.76
CA ASN A 168 3.84 5.76 -5.81
C ASN A 168 2.43 5.20 -5.92
N GLY A 169 1.80 4.91 -4.79
CA GLY A 169 0.44 4.39 -4.78
C GLY A 169 -0.61 5.41 -5.23
N ALA A 170 -0.52 6.65 -4.73
CA ALA A 170 -1.39 7.72 -5.20
C ALA A 170 -1.23 7.99 -6.70
N SER A 171 0.00 7.93 -7.21
CA SER A 171 0.27 8.05 -8.65
C SER A 171 -0.39 6.93 -9.45
N ALA A 172 -0.32 5.69 -8.96
CA ALA A 172 -0.96 4.53 -9.58
C ALA A 172 -2.49 4.66 -9.61
N ALA A 173 -3.10 5.05 -8.49
CA ALA A 173 -4.54 5.27 -8.38
C ALA A 173 -5.02 6.37 -9.33
N LYS A 174 -4.30 7.51 -9.36
CA LYS A 174 -4.57 8.61 -10.29
C LYS A 174 -4.41 8.21 -11.75
N ALA A 175 -3.36 7.44 -12.07
CA ALA A 175 -3.15 6.94 -13.44
C ALA A 175 -4.23 5.94 -13.88
N ALA A 176 -4.83 5.21 -12.94
CA ALA A 176 -5.99 4.35 -13.20
C ALA A 176 -7.30 5.15 -13.38
N GLY A 177 -7.33 6.42 -12.97
CA GLY A 177 -8.49 7.30 -13.06
C GLY A 177 -9.31 7.42 -11.76
N ALA A 178 -8.95 6.71 -10.70
CA ALA A 178 -9.69 6.73 -9.45
C ALA A 178 -9.64 8.10 -8.74
N PHE A 179 -10.75 8.47 -8.08
CA PHE A 179 -10.69 9.57 -7.13
C PHE A 179 -9.82 9.14 -5.95
N THR A 180 -8.75 9.89 -5.68
CA THR A 180 -7.73 9.46 -4.73
C THR A 180 -7.73 10.32 -3.49
N ILE A 181 -7.91 9.70 -2.33
CA ILE A 181 -7.74 10.30 -1.00
C ILE A 181 -6.35 9.90 -0.51
N GLY A 182 -5.47 10.89 -0.30
CA GLY A 182 -4.21 10.69 0.39
C GLY A 182 -4.44 10.61 1.90
N PHE A 183 -3.98 9.56 2.56
CA PHE A 183 -4.10 9.40 4.01
C PHE A 183 -2.75 9.61 4.69
N THR A 184 -2.67 10.57 5.61
CA THR A 184 -1.44 10.91 6.35
C THR A 184 -1.54 10.66 7.85
N GLY A 185 -2.57 9.93 8.28
CA GLY A 185 -2.82 9.64 9.69
C GLY A 185 -1.81 8.69 10.35
N VAL A 186 -1.05 7.93 9.55
CA VAL A 186 0.02 7.04 10.03
C VAL A 186 1.39 7.67 9.85
N HIS A 187 1.68 8.16 8.65
CA HIS A 187 2.92 8.86 8.34
C HIS A 187 2.68 9.94 7.28
N ASN A 188 3.67 10.77 7.01
CA ASN A 188 3.53 11.93 6.12
C ASN A 188 4.52 11.85 4.95
N GLY A 189 4.52 10.72 4.24
CA GLY A 189 5.43 10.42 3.13
C GLY A 189 4.87 10.64 1.73
N ILE A 190 3.58 11.04 1.60
CA ILE A 190 2.93 11.26 0.32
C ILE A 190 3.19 12.68 -0.20
N ASP A 191 3.45 12.81 -1.50
CA ASP A 191 3.38 14.11 -2.18
C ASP A 191 1.91 14.56 -2.25
N ARG A 192 1.55 15.53 -1.41
CA ARG A 192 0.17 16.05 -1.25
C ARG A 192 -0.41 16.70 -2.52
N SER A 193 0.38 16.89 -3.56
CA SER A 193 -0.09 17.44 -4.84
C SER A 193 -0.68 16.39 -5.78
N ILE A 194 -0.51 15.10 -5.50
CA ILE A 194 -0.93 13.99 -6.36
C ILE A 194 -2.39 13.56 -6.09
N PRO A 195 -2.79 13.25 -4.82
CA PRO A 195 -4.18 12.89 -4.54
C PRO A 195 -5.14 14.07 -4.79
N ASP A 196 -6.41 13.79 -4.97
CA ASP A 196 -7.44 14.83 -5.15
C ASP A 196 -7.70 15.60 -3.86
N VAL A 197 -7.64 14.90 -2.73
CA VAL A 197 -7.78 15.43 -1.37
C VAL A 197 -6.86 14.65 -0.42
N VAL A 198 -6.60 15.22 0.76
CA VAL A 198 -5.79 14.58 1.81
C VAL A 198 -6.59 14.55 3.10
N ALA A 199 -6.61 13.39 3.75
CA ALA A 199 -7.10 13.19 5.12
C ALA A 199 -5.90 13.08 6.07
N GLU A 200 -5.91 13.85 7.16
CA GLU A 200 -4.83 13.86 8.15
C GLU A 200 -5.07 12.88 9.30
N ASP A 201 -6.31 12.42 9.45
CA ASP A 201 -6.70 11.40 10.43
C ASP A 201 -7.90 10.57 9.94
N ILE A 202 -8.30 9.60 10.76
CA ILE A 202 -9.38 8.68 10.45
C ILE A 202 -10.76 9.37 10.39
N ASP A 203 -10.96 10.43 11.16
CA ASP A 203 -12.23 11.15 11.21
C ASP A 203 -12.41 11.96 9.92
N GLU A 204 -11.36 12.66 9.47
CA GLU A 204 -11.35 13.34 8.17
C GLU A 204 -11.52 12.35 7.00
N LEU A 205 -10.84 11.19 7.07
CA LEU A 205 -10.99 10.14 6.05
C LEU A 205 -12.45 9.67 5.97
N ARG A 206 -13.10 9.46 7.11
CA ARG A 206 -14.51 9.07 7.19
C ARG A 206 -15.43 10.15 6.60
N GLU A 207 -15.21 11.43 6.92
CA GLU A 207 -15.99 12.54 6.37
C GLU A 207 -15.88 12.60 4.85
N LEU A 208 -14.65 12.52 4.31
CA LEU A 208 -14.40 12.54 2.87
C LEU A 208 -15.05 11.35 2.13
N LEU A 209 -15.05 10.17 2.73
CA LEU A 209 -15.73 8.99 2.18
C LEU A 209 -17.24 9.19 2.14
N VAL A 210 -17.87 9.62 3.25
CA VAL A 210 -19.32 9.86 3.34
C VAL A 210 -19.79 10.90 2.31
N GLU A 211 -18.99 11.92 2.01
CA GLU A 211 -19.31 12.93 1.00
C GLU A 211 -19.29 12.40 -0.44
N ARG A 212 -18.64 11.24 -0.67
CA ARG A 212 -18.36 10.69 -2.01
C ARG A 212 -19.11 9.39 -2.33
N LEU A 213 -19.45 8.63 -1.31
CA LEU A 213 -20.23 7.40 -1.43
C LEU A 213 -21.73 7.68 -1.48
#